data_2e669b2a213b764e5c230d1634c8e26a
#
_entry.id   2e669b2a213b764e5c230d1634c8e26a
#
_cell.length_a   1.000
_cell.length_b   1.000
_cell.length_c   1.000
_cell.angle_alpha   90.00
_cell.angle_beta   90.00
_cell.angle_gamma   90.00
#
_symmetry.space_group_name_H-M   'P 1'
#
loop_
_entity.id
_entity.type
_entity.pdbx_description
1 polymer ?
#
loop_
_entity_poly.entity_id
_entity_poly.type
_entity_poly.pdbx_seq_one_letter_code
_entity_poly.pdbx_strand_id
1 'polypeptide(L)'
;MSRKFNSSKIMPRYSCIAIVMTFVAIVVVGKTFYIMTADKQYWMDVASRQKRTNVKMPANRGNILSCDGKLIASSLPEYKIYMDFNALHEAGNDSLWEAKLDSITQGLNHIFPSMSADAFRARLDSGRVKKSKHWEIWNKRISYSTFSEVKALPIFNMSKYKSGFHWDEYTSRRHPFGSLAQRTVGDMYKAKDSARFGLELSCDSILRGENGIKHRQKVRNKYLDIIDMPPVDGADIITTIDVSMQDLAERAVLDELREINGNVGVAIVMEVATGDIKAIVNMEKCADGEYREIQNHAGNDMLEPGSVFKTASIMVALDDGVCDTNYVVETGGGVWPMYGRDMKDHNWR
;
A
#
# COMPACT_ATOMS: atom_id res chain seq x y z
N MET A 1 -82.57 -25.48 19.55
CA MET A 1 -82.97 -24.87 18.25
C MET A 1 -81.84 -24.95 17.25
N SER A 2 -81.88 -25.95 16.38
CA SER A 2 -80.84 -26.08 15.31
C SER A 2 -81.21 -25.11 14.17
N ARG A 3 -80.38 -24.08 13.93
CA ARG A 3 -80.52 -23.19 12.79
C ARG A 3 -80.25 -24.00 11.51
N LYS A 4 -81.28 -24.33 10.75
CA LYS A 4 -81.14 -24.95 9.40
C LYS A 4 -80.29 -24.05 8.52
N PHE A 5 -79.14 -24.53 8.10
CA PHE A 5 -78.19 -23.87 7.20
C PHE A 5 -78.91 -23.69 5.81
N ASN A 6 -79.16 -22.44 5.43
CA ASN A 6 -79.82 -22.15 4.17
C ASN A 6 -78.79 -22.05 3.05
N SER A 7 -78.42 -23.19 2.47
CA SER A 7 -77.39 -23.32 1.44
C SER A 7 -77.68 -22.48 0.17
N SER A 8 -78.92 -22.26 -0.18
CA SER A 8 -79.27 -21.49 -1.37
C SER A 8 -78.90 -20.00 -1.31
N LYS A 9 -78.82 -19.40 -0.14
CA LYS A 9 -78.36 -18.01 0.07
C LYS A 9 -76.85 -17.85 0.30
N ILE A 10 -76.18 -18.93 0.70
CA ILE A 10 -74.78 -18.91 1.03
C ILE A 10 -73.93 -19.32 -0.18
N MET A 11 -74.33 -20.28 -0.95
CA MET A 11 -73.62 -20.76 -2.17
C MET A 11 -73.31 -19.65 -3.18
N PRO A 12 -74.21 -18.74 -3.57
CA PRO A 12 -73.84 -17.70 -4.53
C PRO A 12 -72.79 -16.74 -3.98
N ARG A 13 -72.72 -16.48 -2.67
CA ARG A 13 -71.71 -15.66 -2.06
C ARG A 13 -70.32 -16.34 -2.09
N TYR A 14 -70.27 -17.64 -1.80
CA TYR A 14 -69.02 -18.40 -1.95
C TYR A 14 -68.55 -18.50 -3.38
N SER A 15 -69.46 -18.70 -4.31
CA SER A 15 -69.15 -18.73 -5.76
C SER A 15 -68.60 -17.39 -6.21
N CYS A 16 -69.17 -16.27 -5.79
CA CYS A 16 -68.68 -14.95 -6.11
C CYS A 16 -67.25 -14.71 -5.56
N ILE A 17 -66.96 -15.10 -4.32
CA ILE A 17 -65.65 -15.02 -3.70
C ILE A 17 -64.67 -15.93 -4.48
N ALA A 18 -65.06 -17.15 -4.81
CA ALA A 18 -64.22 -18.08 -5.56
C ALA A 18 -63.86 -17.53 -6.96
N ILE A 19 -64.83 -16.95 -7.66
CA ILE A 19 -64.59 -16.31 -8.98
C ILE A 19 -63.63 -15.15 -8.86
N VAL A 20 -63.80 -14.27 -7.85
CA VAL A 20 -62.89 -13.14 -7.61
C VAL A 20 -61.46 -13.63 -7.27
N MET A 21 -61.36 -14.63 -6.40
CA MET A 21 -60.06 -15.22 -6.06
C MET A 21 -59.37 -15.86 -7.27
N THR A 22 -60.14 -16.59 -8.10
CA THR A 22 -59.60 -17.20 -9.32
C THR A 22 -59.16 -16.13 -10.33
N PHE A 23 -59.92 -15.04 -10.47
CA PHE A 23 -59.54 -13.93 -11.31
C PHE A 23 -58.24 -13.25 -10.86
N VAL A 24 -58.14 -12.99 -9.56
CA VAL A 24 -56.90 -12.44 -8.97
C VAL A 24 -55.71 -13.38 -9.22
N ALA A 25 -55.90 -14.68 -9.02
CA ALA A 25 -54.83 -15.67 -9.26
C ALA A 25 -54.38 -15.66 -10.73
N ILE A 26 -55.34 -15.59 -11.67
CA ILE A 26 -55.03 -15.50 -13.13
C ILE A 26 -54.24 -14.21 -13.45
N VAL A 27 -54.64 -13.08 -12.85
CA VAL A 27 -53.95 -11.80 -13.06
C VAL A 27 -52.52 -11.86 -12.52
N VAL A 28 -52.32 -12.44 -11.33
CA VAL A 28 -50.97 -12.60 -10.72
C VAL A 28 -50.10 -13.51 -11.58
N VAL A 29 -50.61 -14.66 -12.00
CA VAL A 29 -49.88 -15.60 -12.87
C VAL A 29 -49.54 -14.96 -14.21
N GLY A 30 -50.54 -14.28 -14.85
CA GLY A 30 -50.33 -13.56 -16.10
C GLY A 30 -49.27 -12.45 -15.97
N LYS A 31 -49.31 -11.68 -14.88
CA LYS A 31 -48.29 -10.65 -14.59
C LYS A 31 -46.91 -11.27 -14.38
N THR A 32 -46.83 -12.38 -13.66
CA THR A 32 -45.59 -13.09 -13.47
C THR A 32 -44.99 -13.58 -14.79
N PHE A 33 -45.84 -14.16 -15.64
CA PHE A 33 -45.41 -14.60 -16.97
C PHE A 33 -44.98 -13.43 -17.88
N TYR A 34 -45.67 -12.30 -17.81
CA TYR A 34 -45.26 -11.08 -18.51
C TYR A 34 -43.90 -10.58 -18.06
N ILE A 35 -43.63 -10.52 -16.73
CA ILE A 35 -42.33 -10.13 -16.18
C ILE A 35 -41.23 -11.10 -16.61
N MET A 36 -41.52 -12.40 -16.66
CA MET A 36 -40.53 -13.42 -17.04
C MET A 36 -40.18 -13.40 -18.53
N THR A 37 -41.07 -12.91 -19.38
CA THR A 37 -40.90 -12.91 -20.85
C THR A 37 -40.62 -11.52 -21.42
N ALA A 38 -41.53 -10.59 -21.25
CA ALA A 38 -41.45 -9.26 -21.87
C ALA A 38 -40.48 -8.33 -21.11
N ASP A 39 -40.53 -8.33 -19.77
CA ASP A 39 -39.70 -7.45 -18.95
C ASP A 39 -38.41 -8.12 -18.47
N LYS A 40 -38.09 -9.32 -18.96
CA LYS A 40 -36.90 -10.09 -18.55
C LYS A 40 -35.63 -9.27 -18.64
N GLN A 41 -35.43 -8.61 -19.78
CA GLN A 41 -34.22 -7.79 -20.03
C GLN A 41 -34.10 -6.64 -19.03
N TYR A 42 -35.19 -5.92 -18.82
CA TYR A 42 -35.24 -4.82 -17.85
C TYR A 42 -34.88 -5.27 -16.45
N TRP A 43 -35.42 -6.38 -15.96
CA TRP A 43 -35.13 -6.87 -14.62
C TRP A 43 -33.71 -7.46 -14.50
N MET A 44 -33.18 -8.05 -15.59
CA MET A 44 -31.77 -8.46 -15.65
C MET A 44 -30.85 -7.23 -15.57
N ASP A 45 -31.16 -6.14 -16.25
CA ASP A 45 -30.38 -4.89 -16.17
C ASP A 45 -30.47 -4.25 -14.79
N VAL A 46 -31.63 -4.26 -14.14
CA VAL A 46 -31.77 -3.80 -12.75
C VAL A 46 -30.96 -4.67 -11.80
N ALA A 47 -30.98 -5.99 -11.98
CA ALA A 47 -30.19 -6.91 -11.17
C ALA A 47 -28.67 -6.69 -11.38
N SER A 48 -28.23 -6.48 -12.63
CA SER A 48 -26.83 -6.22 -12.95
C SER A 48 -26.31 -4.92 -12.31
N ARG A 49 -27.14 -3.85 -12.28
CA ARG A 49 -26.82 -2.58 -11.60
C ARG A 49 -26.65 -2.73 -10.08
N GLN A 50 -27.27 -3.73 -9.48
CA GLN A 50 -27.14 -4.03 -8.05
C GLN A 50 -25.91 -4.88 -7.75
N LYS A 51 -25.27 -5.46 -8.76
CA LYS A 51 -24.08 -6.28 -8.66
C LYS A 51 -22.87 -5.44 -9.07
N ARG A 52 -22.05 -5.00 -8.11
CA ARG A 52 -20.74 -4.46 -8.45
C ARG A 52 -19.79 -5.63 -8.71
N THR A 53 -19.53 -5.87 -9.99
CA THR A 53 -18.57 -6.90 -10.44
C THR A 53 -17.16 -6.32 -10.53
N ASN A 54 -16.17 -7.17 -10.41
CA ASN A 54 -14.75 -6.85 -10.62
C ASN A 54 -14.19 -5.77 -9.65
N VAL A 55 -14.58 -5.82 -8.39
CA VAL A 55 -13.92 -5.00 -7.37
C VAL A 55 -12.56 -5.65 -7.09
N LYS A 56 -11.48 -4.94 -7.39
CA LYS A 56 -10.12 -5.41 -7.10
C LYS A 56 -9.93 -5.55 -5.59
N MET A 57 -9.35 -6.66 -5.18
CA MET A 57 -8.88 -6.93 -3.83
C MET A 57 -7.35 -6.88 -3.88
N PRO A 58 -6.71 -5.85 -3.30
CA PRO A 58 -5.27 -5.70 -3.43
C PRO A 58 -4.54 -6.85 -2.74
N ALA A 59 -3.48 -7.36 -3.38
CA ALA A 59 -2.52 -8.25 -2.77
C ALA A 59 -1.61 -7.46 -1.82
N ASN A 60 -1.07 -8.12 -0.80
CA ASN A 60 -0.03 -7.54 0.02
C ASN A 60 1.30 -7.57 -0.74
N ARG A 61 1.99 -6.43 -0.73
CA ARG A 61 3.32 -6.34 -1.32
C ARG A 61 4.35 -6.99 -0.42
N GLY A 62 5.20 -7.86 -0.96
CA GLY A 62 6.30 -8.53 -0.26
C GLY A 62 7.28 -7.56 0.38
N ASN A 63 8.05 -8.03 1.33
CA ASN A 63 9.03 -7.26 2.07
C ASN A 63 10.40 -7.27 1.38
N ILE A 64 11.23 -6.27 1.66
CA ILE A 64 12.66 -6.28 1.34
C ILE A 64 13.42 -6.45 2.64
N LEU A 65 14.23 -7.50 2.69
CA LEU A 65 14.98 -7.93 3.85
C LEU A 65 16.48 -7.77 3.62
N SER A 66 17.23 -7.53 4.69
CA SER A 66 18.68 -7.61 4.70
C SER A 66 19.15 -9.07 4.66
N CYS A 67 20.45 -9.27 4.52
CA CYS A 67 21.06 -10.61 4.52
C CYS A 67 20.82 -11.41 5.81
N ASP A 68 20.59 -10.72 6.94
CA ASP A 68 20.27 -11.30 8.24
C ASP A 68 18.76 -11.28 8.58
N GLY A 69 17.90 -11.00 7.60
CA GLY A 69 16.45 -11.07 7.74
C GLY A 69 15.78 -9.87 8.40
N LYS A 70 16.50 -8.76 8.61
CA LYS A 70 15.87 -7.51 9.11
C LYS A 70 15.05 -6.84 8.02
N LEU A 71 13.89 -6.27 8.39
CA LEU A 71 13.00 -5.58 7.48
C LEU A 71 13.60 -4.23 7.05
N ILE A 72 14.03 -4.11 5.80
CA ILE A 72 14.49 -2.83 5.20
C ILE A 72 13.30 -2.06 4.65
N ALA A 73 12.38 -2.72 3.96
CA ALA A 73 11.13 -2.14 3.52
C ALA A 73 9.97 -3.12 3.74
N SER A 74 8.89 -2.62 4.33
CA SER A 74 7.69 -3.44 4.65
C SER A 74 6.41 -2.66 4.40
N SER A 75 5.34 -3.36 4.06
CA SER A 75 4.01 -2.80 3.86
C SER A 75 3.19 -2.93 5.13
N LEU A 76 2.75 -1.80 5.68
CA LEU A 76 1.94 -1.75 6.88
C LEU A 76 0.57 -1.14 6.57
N PRO A 77 -0.51 -1.66 7.19
CA PRO A 77 -1.84 -1.09 7.04
C PRO A 77 -1.92 0.27 7.72
N GLU A 78 -2.52 1.22 7.03
CA GLU A 78 -2.92 2.53 7.54
C GLU A 78 -4.42 2.71 7.35
N TYR A 79 -5.04 3.46 8.23
CA TYR A 79 -6.49 3.61 8.27
C TYR A 79 -6.89 5.08 8.16
N LYS A 80 -7.92 5.36 7.36
CA LYS A 80 -8.68 6.60 7.45
C LYS A 80 -10.01 6.31 8.12
N ILE A 81 -10.39 7.15 9.06
CA ILE A 81 -11.55 6.93 9.93
C ILE A 81 -12.66 7.92 9.62
N TYR A 82 -13.87 7.39 9.54
CA TYR A 82 -15.06 8.12 9.12
C TYR A 82 -16.26 7.82 10.01
N MET A 83 -17.25 8.72 9.96
CA MET A 83 -18.51 8.61 10.65
C MET A 83 -19.68 8.71 9.67
N ASP A 84 -20.61 7.76 9.72
CA ASP A 84 -21.92 7.81 9.07
C ASP A 84 -22.98 8.19 10.10
N PHE A 85 -23.35 9.46 10.11
CA PHE A 85 -24.36 9.97 11.04
C PHE A 85 -25.78 9.53 10.68
N ASN A 86 -26.04 9.14 9.42
CA ASN A 86 -27.32 8.55 9.04
C ASN A 86 -27.51 7.17 9.63
N ALA A 87 -26.47 6.30 9.54
CA ALA A 87 -26.52 4.96 10.12
C ALA A 87 -26.71 5.02 11.65
N LEU A 88 -26.07 5.97 12.33
CA LEU A 88 -26.26 6.23 13.76
C LEU A 88 -27.72 6.60 14.09
N HIS A 89 -28.30 7.51 13.31
CA HIS A 89 -29.68 7.97 13.46
C HIS A 89 -30.69 6.84 13.16
N GLU A 90 -30.53 6.13 12.04
CA GLU A 90 -31.37 5.00 11.67
C GLU A 90 -31.34 3.85 12.71
N ALA A 91 -30.23 3.72 13.44
CA ALA A 91 -30.07 2.76 14.53
C ALA A 91 -30.73 3.23 15.85
N GLY A 92 -31.26 4.47 15.92
CA GLY A 92 -31.87 5.03 17.13
C GLY A 92 -30.89 5.35 18.24
N ASN A 93 -29.60 5.54 17.93
CA ASN A 93 -28.53 5.75 18.92
C ASN A 93 -28.18 7.23 19.15
N ASP A 94 -29.02 8.17 18.74
CA ASP A 94 -28.77 9.60 18.90
C ASP A 94 -28.61 10.03 20.36
N SER A 95 -29.44 9.52 21.27
CA SER A 95 -29.34 9.78 22.71
C SER A 95 -28.07 9.22 23.32
N LEU A 96 -27.64 8.04 22.88
CA LEU A 96 -26.37 7.44 23.31
C LEU A 96 -25.18 8.26 22.81
N TRP A 97 -25.26 8.78 21.59
CA TRP A 97 -24.25 9.67 21.02
C TRP A 97 -24.08 10.95 21.87
N GLU A 98 -25.18 11.63 22.19
CA GLU A 98 -25.13 12.83 23.02
C GLU A 98 -24.55 12.56 24.41
N ALA A 99 -24.96 11.46 25.05
CA ALA A 99 -24.44 11.07 26.35
C ALA A 99 -22.95 10.71 26.37
N LYS A 100 -22.38 10.26 25.24
CA LYS A 100 -21.00 9.80 25.16
C LYS A 100 -20.08 10.76 24.38
N LEU A 101 -20.60 11.82 23.79
CA LEU A 101 -19.86 12.74 22.94
C LEU A 101 -18.64 13.36 23.66
N ASP A 102 -18.79 13.76 24.93
CA ASP A 102 -17.67 14.30 25.70
C ASP A 102 -16.57 13.28 25.94
N SER A 103 -16.93 12.03 26.24
CA SER A 103 -15.95 10.95 26.39
C SER A 103 -15.24 10.63 25.08
N ILE A 104 -15.95 10.69 23.95
CA ILE A 104 -15.38 10.47 22.61
C ILE A 104 -14.40 11.60 22.27
N THR A 105 -14.79 12.85 22.46
CA THR A 105 -13.94 14.01 22.11
C THR A 105 -12.71 14.12 22.99
N GLN A 106 -12.83 13.81 24.28
CA GLN A 106 -11.68 13.72 25.19
C GLN A 106 -10.75 12.56 24.80
N GLY A 107 -11.32 11.39 24.48
CA GLY A 107 -10.54 10.24 24.00
C GLY A 107 -9.82 10.53 22.69
N LEU A 108 -10.48 11.19 21.74
CA LEU A 108 -9.84 11.63 20.48
C LEU A 108 -8.74 12.67 20.72
N ASN A 109 -8.94 13.62 21.66
CA ASN A 109 -7.90 14.58 22.02
C ASN A 109 -6.69 13.91 22.69
N HIS A 110 -6.91 12.89 23.52
CA HIS A 110 -5.83 12.10 24.10
C HIS A 110 -5.00 11.38 23.04
N ILE A 111 -5.68 10.76 22.05
CA ILE A 111 -5.02 10.04 20.94
C ILE A 111 -4.36 11.02 19.94
N PHE A 112 -4.99 12.16 19.71
CA PHE A 112 -4.52 13.20 18.78
C PHE A 112 -4.35 14.56 19.49
N PRO A 113 -3.26 14.77 20.24
CA PRO A 113 -3.06 15.99 21.04
C PRO A 113 -2.98 17.28 20.22
N SER A 114 -2.80 17.18 18.90
CA SER A 114 -2.73 18.34 18.00
C SER A 114 -4.08 19.01 17.73
N MET A 115 -5.21 18.42 18.19
CA MET A 115 -6.55 18.98 18.06
C MET A 115 -7.26 18.90 19.42
N SER A 116 -7.78 20.03 19.90
CA SER A 116 -8.50 20.09 21.19
C SER A 116 -9.81 19.30 21.17
N ALA A 117 -10.30 18.91 22.35
CA ALA A 117 -11.58 18.22 22.49
C ALA A 117 -12.75 19.05 21.93
N ASP A 118 -12.73 20.38 22.12
CA ASP A 118 -13.75 21.30 21.60
C ASP A 118 -13.72 21.37 20.06
N ALA A 119 -12.53 21.31 19.46
CA ALA A 119 -12.38 21.28 18.00
C ALA A 119 -12.89 19.96 17.41
N PHE A 120 -12.65 18.81 18.09
CA PHE A 120 -13.25 17.54 17.72
C PHE A 120 -14.78 17.58 17.84
N ARG A 121 -15.31 18.17 18.91
CA ARG A 121 -16.73 18.34 19.11
C ARG A 121 -17.36 19.14 17.97
N ALA A 122 -16.84 20.32 17.67
CA ALA A 122 -17.31 21.17 16.58
C ALA A 122 -17.26 20.45 15.22
N ARG A 123 -16.20 19.67 14.97
CA ARG A 123 -16.07 18.88 13.76
C ARG A 123 -17.13 17.78 13.66
N LEU A 124 -17.37 17.03 14.71
CA LEU A 124 -18.37 15.96 14.75
C LEU A 124 -19.81 16.52 14.66
N ASP A 125 -20.10 17.60 15.35
CA ASP A 125 -21.39 18.29 15.29
C ASP A 125 -21.67 18.82 13.87
N SER A 126 -20.67 19.38 13.20
CA SER A 126 -20.79 19.81 11.80
C SER A 126 -21.14 18.66 10.87
N GLY A 127 -20.55 17.46 11.08
CA GLY A 127 -20.88 16.26 10.33
C GLY A 127 -22.31 15.78 10.57
N ARG A 128 -22.76 15.87 11.84
CA ARG A 128 -24.12 15.48 12.26
C ARG A 128 -25.18 16.41 11.66
N VAL A 129 -24.97 17.73 11.71
CA VAL A 129 -25.88 18.72 11.10
C VAL A 129 -26.04 18.48 9.60
N LYS A 130 -24.93 18.12 8.91
CA LYS A 130 -24.94 17.80 7.48
C LYS A 130 -25.50 16.42 7.17
N LYS A 131 -25.82 15.59 8.14
CA LYS A 131 -26.26 14.20 8.00
C LYS A 131 -25.33 13.42 7.06
N SER A 132 -24.04 13.63 7.20
CA SER A 132 -23.04 13.03 6.29
C SER A 132 -22.94 11.53 6.49
N LYS A 133 -22.92 10.77 5.39
CA LYS A 133 -22.69 9.31 5.38
C LYS A 133 -21.21 8.94 5.43
N HIS A 134 -20.33 9.92 5.17
CA HIS A 134 -18.88 9.68 5.09
C HIS A 134 -18.16 10.93 5.59
N TRP A 135 -18.26 11.18 6.89
CA TRP A 135 -17.64 12.32 7.54
C TRP A 135 -16.28 11.96 8.10
N GLU A 136 -15.24 12.61 7.62
CA GLU A 136 -13.87 12.35 8.05
C GLU A 136 -13.63 12.85 9.47
N ILE A 137 -13.35 11.94 10.41
CA ILE A 137 -13.06 12.27 11.81
C ILE A 137 -11.66 12.88 11.93
N TRP A 138 -10.68 12.29 11.24
CA TRP A 138 -9.30 12.73 11.22
C TRP A 138 -8.79 12.79 9.77
N ASN A 139 -8.06 13.87 9.42
CA ASN A 139 -7.66 14.16 8.04
C ASN A 139 -6.40 13.41 7.56
N LYS A 140 -5.70 12.73 8.46
CA LYS A 140 -4.51 11.96 8.14
C LYS A 140 -4.79 10.47 8.26
N ARG A 141 -3.97 9.65 7.59
CA ARG A 141 -3.95 8.21 7.82
C ARG A 141 -3.31 7.92 9.17
N ILE A 142 -3.79 6.91 9.85
CA ILE A 142 -3.34 6.49 11.18
C ILE A 142 -2.83 5.05 11.14
N SER A 143 -1.89 4.73 12.03
CA SER A 143 -1.36 3.37 12.19
C SER A 143 -2.40 2.42 12.77
N TYR A 144 -2.14 1.12 12.68
CA TYR A 144 -2.99 0.10 13.30
C TYR A 144 -3.12 0.26 14.82
N SER A 145 -2.04 0.62 15.53
CA SER A 145 -2.08 0.87 16.97
C SER A 145 -3.04 2.00 17.31
N THR A 146 -2.88 3.16 16.67
CA THR A 146 -3.75 4.32 16.85
C THR A 146 -5.20 4.01 16.44
N PHE A 147 -5.40 3.26 15.34
CA PHE A 147 -6.74 2.82 14.93
C PHE A 147 -7.40 1.93 15.98
N SER A 148 -6.65 1.02 16.61
CA SER A 148 -7.15 0.15 17.67
C SER A 148 -7.59 0.96 18.90
N GLU A 149 -6.84 2.00 19.28
CA GLU A 149 -7.21 2.91 20.36
C GLU A 149 -8.47 3.71 20.03
N VAL A 150 -8.58 4.26 18.82
CA VAL A 150 -9.79 4.95 18.37
C VAL A 150 -11.00 4.03 18.36
N LYS A 151 -10.85 2.81 17.87
CA LYS A 151 -11.92 1.81 17.81
C LYS A 151 -12.39 1.36 19.20
N ALA A 152 -11.55 1.46 20.22
CA ALA A 152 -11.90 1.16 21.60
C ALA A 152 -12.77 2.24 22.27
N LEU A 153 -12.86 3.43 21.68
CA LEU A 153 -13.67 4.53 22.23
C LEU A 153 -15.17 4.16 22.28
N PRO A 154 -15.94 4.76 23.20
CA PRO A 154 -17.38 4.55 23.30
C PRO A 154 -18.07 4.76 21.95
N ILE A 155 -19.06 3.93 21.64
CA ILE A 155 -19.78 3.88 20.36
C ILE A 155 -18.94 3.35 19.22
N PHE A 156 -17.67 3.76 19.03
CA PHE A 156 -16.82 3.28 17.93
C PHE A 156 -16.49 1.78 18.03
N ASN A 157 -16.58 1.22 19.23
CA ASN A 157 -16.43 -0.23 19.47
C ASN A 157 -17.65 -1.07 19.02
N MET A 158 -18.76 -0.40 18.65
CA MET A 158 -19.96 -1.10 18.15
C MET A 158 -19.83 -1.45 16.67
N SER A 159 -20.73 -2.28 16.16
CA SER A 159 -20.76 -2.57 14.72
C SER A 159 -21.05 -1.31 13.89
N LYS A 160 -20.48 -1.19 12.69
CA LYS A 160 -20.63 -0.04 11.79
C LYS A 160 -22.10 0.34 11.50
N TYR A 161 -23.01 -0.63 11.53
CA TYR A 161 -24.45 -0.40 11.30
C TYR A 161 -25.18 0.22 12.52
N LYS A 162 -24.59 0.11 13.72
CA LYS A 162 -25.13 0.69 14.94
C LYS A 162 -24.43 1.97 15.33
N SER A 163 -23.12 2.05 15.13
CA SER A 163 -22.32 3.19 15.48
C SER A 163 -22.20 4.23 14.36
N GLY A 164 -22.29 3.81 13.11
CA GLY A 164 -21.89 4.62 11.95
C GLY A 164 -20.37 4.77 11.79
N PHE A 165 -19.56 4.29 12.75
CA PHE A 165 -18.10 4.33 12.63
C PHE A 165 -17.62 3.32 11.60
N HIS A 166 -16.85 3.82 10.62
CA HIS A 166 -16.27 2.99 9.57
C HIS A 166 -14.89 3.55 9.15
N TRP A 167 -14.16 2.76 8.41
CA TRP A 167 -12.81 3.10 7.99
C TRP A 167 -12.50 2.55 6.61
N ASP A 168 -11.57 3.23 5.95
CA ASP A 168 -10.91 2.72 4.75
C ASP A 168 -9.49 2.29 5.12
N GLU A 169 -9.09 1.13 4.63
CA GLU A 169 -7.77 0.57 4.81
C GLU A 169 -6.89 0.90 3.60
N TYR A 170 -5.70 1.35 3.88
CA TYR A 170 -4.66 1.67 2.91
C TYR A 170 -3.39 0.94 3.28
N THR A 171 -2.59 0.59 2.31
CA THR A 171 -1.26 0.05 2.54
C THR A 171 -0.23 1.16 2.37
N SER A 172 0.67 1.32 3.34
CA SER A 172 1.77 2.27 3.31
C SER A 172 3.09 1.53 3.34
N ARG A 173 3.99 1.86 2.40
CA ARG A 173 5.36 1.34 2.41
C ARG A 173 6.17 2.06 3.47
N ARG A 174 6.80 1.31 4.36
CA ARG A 174 7.60 1.82 5.48
C ARG A 174 9.02 1.31 5.38
N HIS A 175 9.96 2.18 5.73
CA HIS A 175 11.38 1.90 5.85
C HIS A 175 11.78 2.00 7.33
N PRO A 176 11.87 0.87 8.06
CA PRO A 176 12.14 0.88 9.51
C PRO A 176 13.48 1.56 9.87
N PHE A 177 14.46 1.49 8.97
CA PHE A 177 15.78 2.15 9.13
C PHE A 177 15.85 3.55 8.49
N GLY A 178 14.70 4.19 8.25
CA GLY A 178 14.64 5.55 7.70
C GLY A 178 15.19 5.65 6.28
N SER A 179 16.22 6.47 6.09
CA SER A 179 16.84 6.73 4.77
C SER A 179 17.99 5.77 4.43
N LEU A 180 18.23 4.76 5.26
CA LEU A 180 19.33 3.81 5.05
C LEU A 180 19.21 3.10 3.70
N ALA A 181 20.25 3.19 2.85
CA ALA A 181 20.29 2.66 1.50
C ALA A 181 19.05 3.04 0.64
N GLN A 182 18.45 4.19 0.91
CA GLN A 182 17.17 4.60 0.33
C GLN A 182 17.18 4.57 -1.19
N ARG A 183 18.28 4.99 -1.80
CA ARG A 183 18.39 5.03 -3.27
C ARG A 183 18.46 3.63 -3.88
N THR A 184 19.12 2.70 -3.21
CA THR A 184 19.26 1.31 -3.63
C THR A 184 17.98 0.52 -3.38
N VAL A 185 17.41 0.63 -2.20
CA VAL A 185 16.15 -0.06 -1.83
C VAL A 185 14.99 0.48 -2.68
N GLY A 186 14.90 1.78 -2.79
CA GLY A 186 13.85 2.41 -3.58
C GLY A 186 12.66 2.87 -2.77
N ASP A 187 11.65 3.38 -3.46
CA ASP A 187 10.43 3.90 -2.86
C ASP A 187 9.24 3.75 -3.81
N MET A 188 8.05 3.93 -3.27
CA MET A 188 6.78 3.90 -3.99
C MET A 188 6.26 5.31 -4.28
N TYR A 189 5.47 5.48 -5.34
CA TYR A 189 4.71 6.71 -5.52
C TYR A 189 3.61 6.82 -4.46
N LYS A 190 3.57 7.93 -3.72
CA LYS A 190 2.61 8.15 -2.61
C LYS A 190 1.14 8.05 -3.03
N ALA A 191 0.82 8.34 -4.28
CA ALA A 191 -0.55 8.36 -4.79
C ALA A 191 -0.92 7.15 -5.64
N LYS A 192 0.05 6.29 -5.97
CA LYS A 192 -0.14 5.13 -6.84
C LYS A 192 0.54 3.93 -6.23
N ASP A 193 -0.08 2.77 -6.37
CA ASP A 193 0.53 1.48 -6.04
C ASP A 193 1.50 1.08 -7.17
N SER A 194 2.57 1.86 -7.31
CA SER A 194 3.63 1.61 -8.28
C SER A 194 4.98 2.04 -7.73
N ALA A 195 5.98 1.22 -8.00
CA ALA A 195 7.35 1.47 -7.61
C ALA A 195 7.96 2.61 -8.42
N ARG A 196 8.85 3.37 -7.79
CA ARG A 196 9.46 4.57 -8.37
C ARG A 196 10.88 4.32 -8.86
N PHE A 197 11.72 3.67 -8.06
CA PHE A 197 13.13 3.38 -8.35
C PHE A 197 13.67 2.29 -7.43
N GLY A 198 14.93 1.90 -7.63
CA GLY A 198 15.66 0.94 -6.79
C GLY A 198 15.15 -0.48 -6.91
N LEU A 199 15.41 -1.30 -5.91
CA LEU A 199 14.94 -2.69 -5.83
C LEU A 199 13.42 -2.78 -5.85
N GLU A 200 12.72 -1.79 -5.30
CA GLU A 200 11.26 -1.70 -5.39
C GLU A 200 10.79 -1.75 -6.85
N LEU A 201 11.46 -1.03 -7.74
CA LEU A 201 11.11 -1.01 -9.17
C LEU A 201 11.65 -2.23 -9.91
N SER A 202 12.92 -2.57 -9.70
CA SER A 202 13.56 -3.68 -10.42
C SER A 202 12.92 -5.04 -10.13
N CYS A 203 12.43 -5.22 -8.90
CA CYS A 203 11.79 -6.45 -8.44
C CYS A 203 10.27 -6.30 -8.28
N ASP A 204 9.66 -5.28 -8.90
CA ASP A 204 8.25 -4.98 -8.72
C ASP A 204 7.33 -6.16 -9.08
N SER A 205 7.65 -6.93 -10.11
CA SER A 205 6.88 -8.11 -10.52
C SER A 205 6.83 -9.21 -9.45
N ILE A 206 7.89 -9.34 -8.65
CA ILE A 206 7.98 -10.32 -7.56
C ILE A 206 7.28 -9.78 -6.31
N LEU A 207 7.56 -8.51 -5.97
CA LEU A 207 7.07 -7.87 -4.77
C LEU A 207 5.57 -7.58 -4.81
N ARG A 208 5.00 -7.25 -5.97
CA ARG A 208 3.63 -6.74 -6.10
C ARG A 208 2.57 -7.79 -5.82
N GLY A 209 2.82 -9.07 -6.13
CA GLY A 209 1.81 -10.12 -6.12
C GLY A 209 0.72 -9.94 -7.18
N GLU A 210 -0.36 -10.68 -7.05
CA GLU A 210 -1.50 -10.65 -7.96
C GLU A 210 -2.79 -10.26 -7.23
N ASN A 211 -3.46 -9.22 -7.70
CA ASN A 211 -4.70 -8.76 -7.10
C ASN A 211 -5.82 -9.78 -7.30
N GLY A 212 -6.57 -10.03 -6.24
CA GLY A 212 -7.81 -10.79 -6.29
C GLY A 212 -8.97 -9.99 -6.87
N ILE A 213 -10.06 -10.69 -7.13
CA ILE A 213 -11.32 -10.13 -7.63
C ILE A 213 -12.44 -10.52 -6.68
N LYS A 214 -13.23 -9.56 -6.26
CA LYS A 214 -14.47 -9.78 -5.52
C LYS A 214 -15.64 -9.06 -6.20
N HIS A 215 -16.82 -9.58 -5.99
CA HIS A 215 -18.03 -8.87 -6.35
C HIS A 215 -18.90 -8.60 -5.12
N ARG A 216 -19.63 -7.51 -5.17
CA ARG A 216 -20.55 -7.12 -4.12
C ARG A 216 -21.97 -7.40 -4.56
N GLN A 217 -22.66 -8.28 -3.86
CA GLN A 217 -24.02 -8.67 -4.15
C GLN A 217 -24.95 -8.39 -2.98
N LYS A 218 -26.14 -7.88 -3.27
CA LYS A 218 -27.18 -7.68 -2.26
C LYS A 218 -27.95 -8.98 -2.03
N VAL A 219 -27.87 -9.51 -0.83
CA VAL A 219 -28.60 -10.71 -0.40
C VAL A 219 -29.47 -10.34 0.80
N ARG A 220 -30.80 -10.48 0.67
CA ARG A 220 -31.77 -10.18 1.74
C ARG A 220 -31.52 -8.84 2.45
N ASN A 221 -31.48 -7.75 1.72
CA ASN A 221 -31.22 -6.40 2.24
C ASN A 221 -29.81 -6.14 2.84
N LYS A 222 -28.89 -7.09 2.77
CA LYS A 222 -27.48 -6.91 3.16
C LYS A 222 -26.58 -7.03 1.93
N TYR A 223 -25.52 -6.23 1.88
CA TYR A 223 -24.50 -6.41 0.87
C TYR A 223 -23.44 -7.37 1.40
N LEU A 224 -23.16 -8.42 0.62
CA LEU A 224 -22.10 -9.38 0.88
C LEU A 224 -21.01 -9.22 -0.18
N ASP A 225 -19.77 -9.19 0.25
CA ASP A 225 -18.62 -9.29 -0.62
C ASP A 225 -18.31 -10.77 -0.83
N ILE A 226 -18.40 -11.24 -2.06
CA ILE A 226 -18.11 -12.62 -2.48
C ILE A 226 -16.78 -12.57 -3.22
N ILE A 227 -15.82 -13.38 -2.76
CA ILE A 227 -14.50 -13.48 -3.38
C ILE A 227 -14.59 -14.43 -4.57
N ASP A 228 -14.37 -13.91 -5.77
CA ASP A 228 -14.33 -14.70 -7.00
C ASP A 228 -12.94 -15.31 -7.21
N MET A 229 -11.90 -14.53 -6.93
CA MET A 229 -10.50 -14.94 -6.98
C MET A 229 -9.74 -14.31 -5.82
N PRO A 230 -9.15 -15.11 -4.92
CA PRO A 230 -8.36 -14.57 -3.82
C PRO A 230 -7.09 -13.89 -4.36
N PRO A 231 -6.57 -12.86 -3.67
CA PRO A 231 -5.28 -12.28 -4.02
C PRO A 231 -4.14 -13.26 -3.71
N VAL A 232 -3.08 -13.18 -4.48
CA VAL A 232 -1.82 -13.87 -4.22
C VAL A 232 -0.80 -12.82 -3.78
N ASP A 233 -0.37 -12.89 -2.53
CA ASP A 233 0.58 -11.93 -1.98
C ASP A 233 1.94 -12.00 -2.68
N GLY A 234 2.65 -10.89 -2.75
CA GLY A 234 3.98 -10.81 -3.31
C GLY A 234 5.00 -11.56 -2.45
N ALA A 235 6.03 -12.06 -3.10
CA ALA A 235 7.13 -12.73 -2.41
C ALA A 235 8.10 -11.72 -1.78
N ASP A 236 8.69 -12.10 -0.65
CA ASP A 236 9.74 -11.33 0.00
C ASP A 236 11.06 -11.46 -0.76
N ILE A 237 11.88 -10.42 -0.72
CA ILE A 237 13.22 -10.39 -1.30
C ILE A 237 14.24 -10.28 -0.18
N ILE A 238 15.16 -11.23 -0.13
CA ILE A 238 16.33 -11.16 0.74
C ILE A 238 17.49 -10.58 -0.08
N THR A 239 18.03 -9.46 0.38
CA THR A 239 19.17 -8.79 -0.24
C THR A 239 20.47 -9.26 0.38
N THR A 240 21.59 -8.93 -0.26
CA THR A 240 22.93 -9.13 0.30
C THR A 240 23.38 -8.03 1.27
N ILE A 241 22.57 -6.94 1.38
CA ILE A 241 22.86 -5.78 2.23
C ILE A 241 22.87 -6.18 3.71
N ASP A 242 23.93 -5.85 4.40
CA ASP A 242 24.03 -5.89 5.85
C ASP A 242 23.73 -4.50 6.43
N VAL A 243 22.68 -4.43 7.26
CA VAL A 243 22.21 -3.16 7.83
C VAL A 243 23.30 -2.47 8.67
N SER A 244 24.11 -3.25 9.40
CA SER A 244 25.15 -2.70 10.27
C SER A 244 26.32 -2.16 9.46
N MET A 245 26.74 -2.87 8.41
CA MET A 245 27.77 -2.40 7.49
C MET A 245 27.30 -1.17 6.71
N GLN A 246 26.06 -1.16 6.28
CA GLN A 246 25.47 -0.01 5.58
C GLN A 246 25.44 1.24 6.46
N ASP A 247 24.98 1.13 7.72
CA ASP A 247 24.95 2.24 8.68
C ASP A 247 26.36 2.77 8.99
N LEU A 248 27.33 1.87 9.17
CA LEU A 248 28.72 2.26 9.38
C LEU A 248 29.32 2.97 8.16
N ALA A 249 29.07 2.44 6.96
CA ALA A 249 29.56 3.04 5.71
C ALA A 249 28.91 4.42 5.46
N GLU A 250 27.61 4.57 5.70
CA GLU A 250 26.93 5.86 5.57
C GLU A 250 27.50 6.90 6.51
N ARG A 251 27.70 6.55 7.79
CA ARG A 251 28.31 7.47 8.76
C ARG A 251 29.72 7.88 8.36
N ALA A 252 30.55 6.94 7.96
CA ALA A 252 31.93 7.23 7.53
C ALA A 252 31.96 8.17 6.32
N VAL A 253 31.11 7.94 5.32
CA VAL A 253 30.99 8.82 4.14
C VAL A 253 30.48 10.20 4.53
N LEU A 254 29.49 10.29 5.41
CA LEU A 254 28.92 11.55 5.86
C LEU A 254 29.94 12.38 6.67
N ASP A 255 30.70 11.75 7.56
CA ASP A 255 31.70 12.42 8.38
C ASP A 255 32.80 13.00 7.50
N GLU A 256 33.31 12.23 6.53
CA GLU A 256 34.32 12.69 5.58
C GLU A 256 33.78 13.82 4.69
N LEU A 257 32.56 13.67 4.14
CA LEU A 257 31.94 14.71 3.32
C LEU A 257 31.76 16.04 4.06
N ARG A 258 31.45 15.98 5.35
CA ARG A 258 31.32 17.18 6.19
C ARG A 258 32.67 17.82 6.45
N GLU A 259 33.71 17.01 6.72
CA GLU A 259 35.06 17.47 6.98
C GLU A 259 35.68 18.19 5.78
N ILE A 260 35.59 17.55 4.59
CA ILE A 260 36.15 18.12 3.35
C ILE A 260 35.19 19.07 2.60
N ASN A 261 33.95 19.24 3.11
CA ASN A 261 32.89 19.97 2.43
C ASN A 261 32.64 19.46 1.01
N GLY A 262 32.69 18.14 0.81
CA GLY A 262 32.51 17.48 -0.48
C GLY A 262 31.07 17.56 -0.99
N ASN A 263 30.87 17.47 -2.30
CA ASN A 263 29.52 17.51 -2.90
C ASN A 263 28.89 16.12 -3.02
N VAL A 264 29.67 15.10 -3.35
CA VAL A 264 29.22 13.73 -3.55
C VAL A 264 30.20 12.77 -2.92
N GLY A 265 29.68 11.77 -2.23
CA GLY A 265 30.42 10.66 -1.65
C GLY A 265 29.80 9.33 -1.97
N VAL A 266 30.59 8.38 -2.43
CA VAL A 266 30.17 7.03 -2.78
C VAL A 266 31.03 6.02 -2.07
N ALA A 267 30.44 5.01 -1.47
CA ALA A 267 31.15 3.85 -0.94
C ALA A 267 30.41 2.56 -1.29
N ILE A 268 31.17 1.55 -1.69
CA ILE A 268 30.67 0.20 -1.93
C ILE A 268 31.51 -0.78 -1.12
N VAL A 269 30.86 -1.59 -0.30
CA VAL A 269 31.48 -2.68 0.46
C VAL A 269 31.07 -4.00 -0.19
N MET A 270 32.03 -4.73 -0.71
CA MET A 270 31.81 -6.00 -1.41
C MET A 270 32.55 -7.12 -0.70
N GLU A 271 31.89 -8.25 -0.50
CA GLU A 271 32.53 -9.48 -0.05
C GLU A 271 33.29 -10.13 -1.20
N VAL A 272 34.62 -10.25 -1.05
CA VAL A 272 35.48 -10.70 -2.14
C VAL A 272 35.18 -12.13 -2.58
N ALA A 273 34.82 -13.02 -1.63
CA ALA A 273 34.60 -14.44 -1.91
C ALA A 273 33.33 -14.71 -2.74
N THR A 274 32.29 -13.90 -2.57
CA THR A 274 30.96 -14.13 -3.18
C THR A 274 30.61 -13.08 -4.23
N GLY A 275 31.20 -11.88 -4.15
CA GLY A 275 30.80 -10.72 -4.94
C GLY A 275 29.58 -9.97 -4.37
N ASP A 276 29.10 -10.39 -3.21
CA ASP A 276 27.93 -9.76 -2.57
C ASP A 276 28.20 -8.32 -2.18
N ILE A 277 27.32 -7.42 -2.55
CA ILE A 277 27.32 -6.04 -2.07
C ILE A 277 26.72 -6.01 -0.65
N LYS A 278 27.53 -5.77 0.34
CA LYS A 278 27.12 -5.69 1.76
C LYS A 278 26.67 -4.28 2.14
N ALA A 279 27.23 -3.24 1.51
CA ALA A 279 26.80 -1.86 1.66
C ALA A 279 27.02 -1.09 0.36
N ILE A 280 26.13 -0.14 0.09
CA ILE A 280 26.22 0.79 -1.03
C ILE A 280 25.65 2.15 -0.61
N VAL A 281 26.51 3.15 -0.60
CA VAL A 281 26.22 4.51 -0.14
C VAL A 281 26.35 5.48 -1.29
N ASN A 282 25.38 6.37 -1.44
CA ASN A 282 25.34 7.39 -2.49
C ASN A 282 24.89 8.73 -1.87
N MET A 283 25.79 9.46 -1.22
CA MET A 283 25.46 10.72 -0.57
C MET A 283 25.74 11.91 -1.48
N GLU A 284 24.79 12.83 -1.57
CA GLU A 284 24.88 14.07 -2.33
C GLU A 284 24.46 15.24 -1.45
N LYS A 285 25.20 16.36 -1.55
CA LYS A 285 24.90 17.59 -0.85
C LYS A 285 23.74 18.32 -1.48
N CYS A 286 22.67 18.50 -0.74
CA CYS A 286 21.47 19.21 -1.19
C CYS A 286 21.61 20.73 -1.08
N ALA A 287 20.69 21.45 -1.72
CA ALA A 287 20.67 22.93 -1.69
C ALA A 287 20.51 23.52 -0.26
N ASP A 288 19.94 22.74 0.67
CA ASP A 288 19.81 23.11 2.09
C ASP A 288 21.06 22.82 2.91
N GLY A 289 22.12 22.30 2.28
CA GLY A 289 23.38 21.93 2.93
C GLY A 289 23.40 20.53 3.56
N GLU A 290 22.25 19.84 3.62
CA GLU A 290 22.17 18.48 4.13
C GLU A 290 22.56 17.44 3.06
N TYR A 291 23.07 16.30 3.51
CA TYR A 291 23.43 15.19 2.64
C TYR A 291 22.31 14.15 2.59
N ARG A 292 21.95 13.71 1.38
CA ARG A 292 20.90 12.69 1.17
C ARG A 292 21.23 11.79 -0.02
N GLU A 293 20.68 10.60 -0.04
CA GLU A 293 20.73 9.71 -1.19
C GLU A 293 19.66 10.09 -2.23
N ILE A 294 20.03 10.93 -3.22
CA ILE A 294 19.15 11.40 -4.30
C ILE A 294 19.35 10.59 -5.56
N GLN A 295 20.59 10.43 -5.99
CA GLN A 295 20.98 9.68 -7.18
C GLN A 295 21.79 8.44 -6.85
N ASN A 296 21.78 7.45 -7.77
CA ASN A 296 22.67 6.30 -7.69
C ASN A 296 23.99 6.65 -8.40
N HIS A 297 24.81 7.45 -7.74
CA HIS A 297 26.12 7.85 -8.27
C HIS A 297 27.04 6.68 -8.55
N ALA A 298 26.95 5.62 -7.72
CA ALA A 298 27.73 4.40 -7.90
C ALA A 298 27.51 3.71 -9.24
N GLY A 299 26.32 3.82 -9.81
CA GLY A 299 25.94 3.14 -11.04
C GLY A 299 25.66 4.03 -12.25
N ASN A 300 25.44 5.34 -12.02
CA ASN A 300 24.96 6.26 -13.07
C ASN A 300 26.01 7.27 -13.52
N ASP A 301 26.98 7.60 -12.67
CA ASP A 301 27.97 8.61 -13.00
C ASP A 301 29.01 8.06 -13.96
N MET A 302 29.23 8.80 -15.03
CA MET A 302 30.30 8.53 -15.99
C MET A 302 31.52 9.39 -15.64
N LEU A 303 32.49 8.78 -14.95
CA LEU A 303 33.73 9.42 -14.54
C LEU A 303 34.91 8.77 -15.22
N GLU A 304 35.97 9.54 -15.42
CA GLU A 304 37.25 8.99 -15.83
C GLU A 304 37.88 8.21 -14.66
N PRO A 305 37.97 6.85 -14.74
CA PRO A 305 38.42 6.03 -13.64
C PRO A 305 39.93 6.18 -13.35
N GLY A 306 40.67 6.75 -14.30
CA GLY A 306 42.11 6.91 -14.18
C GLY A 306 42.83 5.57 -13.93
N SER A 307 43.81 5.58 -13.03
CA SER A 307 44.64 4.41 -12.71
C SER A 307 43.88 3.26 -12.01
N VAL A 308 42.69 3.49 -11.47
CA VAL A 308 41.81 2.45 -10.90
C VAL A 308 41.44 1.42 -11.97
N PHE A 309 41.31 1.87 -13.24
CA PHE A 309 40.99 0.97 -14.35
C PHE A 309 42.10 -0.03 -14.69
N LYS A 310 43.35 0.19 -14.22
CA LYS A 310 44.45 -0.77 -14.39
C LYS A 310 44.13 -2.13 -13.78
N THR A 311 43.39 -2.16 -12.68
CA THR A 311 42.93 -3.43 -12.07
C THR A 311 42.08 -4.23 -13.06
N ALA A 312 41.10 -3.59 -13.73
CA ALA A 312 40.27 -4.26 -14.73
C ALA A 312 41.12 -4.72 -15.92
N SER A 313 42.09 -3.92 -16.37
CA SER A 313 43.00 -4.32 -17.46
C SER A 313 43.82 -5.55 -17.12
N ILE A 314 44.36 -5.64 -15.90
CA ILE A 314 45.11 -6.83 -15.46
C ILE A 314 44.20 -8.04 -15.31
N MET A 315 42.98 -7.87 -14.78
CA MET A 315 42.01 -8.96 -14.68
C MET A 315 41.70 -9.57 -16.06
N VAL A 316 41.48 -8.73 -17.07
CA VAL A 316 41.24 -9.20 -18.45
C VAL A 316 42.47 -9.89 -19.00
N ALA A 317 43.66 -9.34 -18.81
CA ALA A 317 44.90 -9.94 -19.32
C ALA A 317 45.21 -11.33 -18.69
N LEU A 318 44.87 -11.53 -17.42
CA LEU A 318 44.97 -12.79 -16.73
C LEU A 318 43.91 -13.78 -17.22
N ASP A 319 42.67 -13.34 -17.41
CA ASP A 319 41.54 -14.17 -17.83
C ASP A 319 41.75 -14.67 -19.28
N ASP A 320 42.19 -13.77 -20.16
CA ASP A 320 42.52 -14.10 -21.55
C ASP A 320 43.83 -14.92 -21.72
N GLY A 321 44.56 -15.15 -20.60
CA GLY A 321 45.83 -15.90 -20.62
C GLY A 321 46.96 -15.15 -21.35
N VAL A 322 46.87 -13.85 -21.54
CA VAL A 322 47.90 -13.02 -22.17
C VAL A 322 49.12 -12.87 -21.25
N CYS A 323 48.89 -12.87 -19.95
CA CYS A 323 49.95 -12.86 -18.94
C CYS A 323 49.55 -13.73 -17.74
N ASP A 324 50.53 -14.07 -16.91
CA ASP A 324 50.33 -14.69 -15.60
C ASP A 324 50.92 -13.83 -14.48
N THR A 325 50.84 -14.29 -13.26
CA THR A 325 51.35 -13.55 -12.07
C THR A 325 52.90 -13.43 -12.05
N ASN A 326 53.62 -14.18 -12.91
CA ASN A 326 55.10 -14.13 -13.04
C ASN A 326 55.53 -13.35 -14.27
N TYR A 327 54.59 -12.81 -15.04
CA TYR A 327 54.90 -12.10 -16.30
C TYR A 327 55.69 -10.82 -15.99
N VAL A 328 56.86 -10.74 -16.62
CA VAL A 328 57.76 -9.59 -16.49
C VAL A 328 57.58 -8.63 -17.66
N VAL A 329 57.31 -7.38 -17.36
CA VAL A 329 57.12 -6.32 -18.35
C VAL A 329 58.37 -5.45 -18.45
N GLU A 330 58.91 -5.33 -19.68
CA GLU A 330 59.96 -4.40 -19.98
C GLU A 330 59.38 -2.97 -20.04
N THR A 331 59.78 -2.11 -19.08
CA THR A 331 59.20 -0.75 -18.96
C THR A 331 59.96 0.32 -19.70
N GLY A 332 61.04 -0.04 -20.40
CA GLY A 332 61.86 0.91 -21.15
C GLY A 332 62.52 2.02 -20.29
N GLY A 333 62.77 1.72 -19.02
CA GLY A 333 63.27 2.73 -18.08
C GLY A 333 62.26 3.83 -17.72
N GLY A 334 60.98 3.47 -17.76
CA GLY A 334 59.85 4.38 -17.43
C GLY A 334 59.44 5.29 -18.56
N VAL A 335 59.92 5.07 -19.78
CA VAL A 335 59.49 5.82 -21.00
C VAL A 335 59.24 4.82 -22.11
N TRP A 336 57.99 4.78 -22.60
CA TRP A 336 57.59 3.88 -23.67
C TRP A 336 56.94 4.68 -24.82
N PRO A 337 57.46 4.63 -26.04
CA PRO A 337 56.85 5.26 -27.20
C PRO A 337 55.62 4.51 -27.65
N MET A 338 54.43 5.12 -27.53
CA MET A 338 53.14 4.54 -27.87
C MET A 338 52.28 5.52 -28.65
N TYR A 339 51.73 5.12 -29.79
CA TYR A 339 50.86 5.92 -30.63
C TYR A 339 51.41 7.33 -31.00
N GLY A 340 52.74 7.43 -31.22
CA GLY A 340 53.39 8.69 -31.58
C GLY A 340 53.60 9.66 -30.42
N ARG A 341 53.46 9.20 -29.18
CA ARG A 341 53.75 9.96 -27.95
C ARG A 341 54.54 9.08 -27.00
N ASP A 342 55.39 9.74 -26.20
CA ASP A 342 56.08 9.03 -25.12
C ASP A 342 55.18 8.93 -23.91
N MET A 343 54.81 7.69 -23.54
CA MET A 343 54.19 7.38 -22.25
C MET A 343 55.27 7.34 -21.20
N LYS A 344 55.10 8.13 -20.14
CA LYS A 344 56.09 8.24 -19.05
C LYS A 344 55.49 7.73 -17.75
N ASP A 345 56.22 6.86 -17.09
CA ASP A 345 55.84 6.41 -15.74
C ASP A 345 56.05 7.52 -14.74
N HIS A 346 55.16 7.55 -13.73
CA HIS A 346 55.22 8.56 -12.69
C HIS A 346 56.52 8.44 -11.87
N ASN A 347 57.05 7.25 -11.64
CA ASN A 347 58.18 6.96 -10.78
C ASN A 347 59.48 6.61 -11.55
N TRP A 348 59.53 6.71 -12.90
CA TRP A 348 60.72 6.44 -13.70
C TRP A 348 61.53 5.16 -13.33
N ARG A 349 60.80 4.05 -13.26
CA ARG A 349 61.41 2.75 -12.94
C ARG A 349 61.28 1.74 -14.10
#